data_f4cf8d887815feeedd14f7e514698dec
#
_entry.id   f4cf8d887815feeedd14f7e514698dec
#
_cell.length_a   1.000
_cell.length_b   1.000
_cell.length_c   1.000
_cell.angle_alpha   90.00
_cell.angle_beta   90.00
_cell.angle_gamma   90.00
#
_symmetry.space_group_name_H-M   'P 1'
#
loop_
_entity.id
_entity.type
_entity.pdbx_description
1 polymer ?
#
loop_
_entity_poly.entity_id
_entity_poly.type
_entity_poly.pdbx_seq_one_letter_code
_entity_poly.pdbx_strand_id
1 'polypeptide(L)'
;MYNRNIMNIWKNYKRVLHETFPLHNGVDSVWAEWEAKDTWLTAKTYTAPYIIKSREVEIWNEKSCIYNNIIYPKTGSNLPCFGMDLMGFNENRVIIVFDFQHPTENYLFSVDGLPKGKGDYRFFEPGNHFSENIHIQYCKIDEVDNHLEMFTKYLLKYRDMLEDAKPSGCDTTTYYDFDTYMTKLDPVKGYLAGKFG
;
A
#
# COMPACT_ATOMS: atom_id res chain seq x y z
N MET A 1 26.48 4.53 13.44
CA MET A 1 26.27 5.54 12.38
C MET A 1 25.00 5.12 11.66
N TYR A 2 23.89 5.84 11.87
CA TYR A 2 22.61 5.50 11.22
C TYR A 2 22.79 5.58 9.71
N ASN A 3 22.41 4.52 8.99
CA ASN A 3 22.43 4.56 7.54
C ASN A 3 21.23 5.44 7.07
N ARG A 4 21.45 6.76 7.02
CA ARG A 4 20.43 7.74 6.62
C ARG A 4 19.79 7.44 5.25
N ASN A 5 20.46 6.62 4.44
CA ASN A 5 19.96 6.25 3.12
C ASN A 5 18.74 5.34 3.22
N ILE A 6 18.68 4.43 4.21
CA ILE A 6 17.56 3.49 4.32
C ILE A 6 16.28 4.17 4.85
N MET A 7 16.39 5.16 5.74
CA MET A 7 15.24 5.82 6.37
C MET A 7 14.39 6.67 5.41
N ASN A 8 14.90 7.04 4.25
CA ASN A 8 14.24 7.93 3.31
C ASN A 8 14.03 7.33 1.91
N ILE A 9 14.23 6.02 1.76
CA ILE A 9 14.15 5.38 0.44
C ILE A 9 12.76 5.50 -0.20
N TRP A 10 11.71 5.61 0.61
CA TRP A 10 10.32 5.71 0.13
C TRP A 10 9.83 7.14 -0.07
N LYS A 11 10.68 8.14 0.13
CA LYS A 11 10.30 9.55 0.04
C LYS A 11 9.63 9.92 -1.29
N ASN A 12 10.19 9.46 -2.40
CA ASN A 12 9.66 9.76 -3.73
C ASN A 12 8.33 9.04 -4.00
N TYR A 13 8.15 7.81 -3.50
CA TYR A 13 6.89 7.06 -3.60
C TYR A 13 5.79 7.75 -2.81
N LYS A 14 6.06 8.16 -1.57
CA LYS A 14 5.10 8.90 -0.74
C LYS A 14 4.72 10.23 -1.40
N ARG A 15 5.69 10.95 -1.96
CA ARG A 15 5.42 12.20 -2.66
C ARG A 15 4.50 11.98 -3.86
N VAL A 16 4.77 11.00 -4.71
CA VAL A 16 3.93 10.69 -5.88
C VAL A 16 2.52 10.27 -5.45
N LEU A 17 2.39 9.47 -4.39
CA LEU A 17 1.09 9.10 -3.83
C LEU A 17 0.29 10.32 -3.41
N HIS A 18 0.87 11.21 -2.61
CA HIS A 18 0.19 12.41 -2.09
C HIS A 18 -0.07 13.48 -3.16
N GLU A 19 0.74 13.54 -4.22
CA GLU A 19 0.51 14.40 -5.38
C GLU A 19 -0.62 13.85 -6.28
N THR A 20 -0.73 12.53 -6.40
CA THR A 20 -1.78 11.88 -7.20
C THR A 20 -3.13 11.95 -6.50
N PHE A 21 -3.15 11.78 -5.19
CA PHE A 21 -4.33 11.87 -4.34
C PHE A 21 -4.11 12.99 -3.32
N PRO A 22 -4.87 14.10 -3.38
CA PRO A 22 -4.81 15.14 -2.36
C PRO A 22 -5.42 14.61 -1.05
N LEU A 23 -4.63 13.81 -0.34
CA LEU A 23 -5.03 13.17 0.91
C LEU A 23 -5.16 14.24 2.00
N HIS A 24 -6.29 14.26 2.67
CA HIS A 24 -6.55 15.13 3.80
C HIS A 24 -6.69 14.30 5.07
N ASN A 25 -6.13 14.76 6.16
CA ASN A 25 -6.46 14.23 7.48
C ASN A 25 -7.96 14.36 7.68
N GLY A 26 -8.70 13.27 7.63
CA GLY A 26 -10.14 13.27 7.91
C GLY A 26 -10.40 13.63 9.38
N VAL A 27 -11.63 14.02 9.67
CA VAL A 27 -12.07 14.26 11.06
C VAL A 27 -11.89 12.98 11.92
N ASP A 28 -11.94 11.81 11.27
CA ASP A 28 -11.77 10.50 11.88
C ASP A 28 -10.36 9.91 11.65
N SER A 29 -9.37 10.73 11.26
CA SER A 29 -8.02 10.22 11.03
C SER A 29 -7.42 9.73 12.34
N VAL A 30 -7.18 8.42 12.42
CA VAL A 30 -6.40 7.84 13.50
C VAL A 30 -4.93 8.05 13.15
N TRP A 31 -4.26 8.83 13.98
CA TRP A 31 -2.81 8.95 13.93
C TRP A 31 -2.23 8.32 15.19
N ALA A 32 -1.26 7.46 15.00
CA ALA A 32 -0.59 6.80 16.11
C ALA A 32 0.91 6.70 15.85
N GLU A 33 1.65 6.81 16.91
CA GLU A 33 3.11 6.73 16.91
C GLU A 33 3.56 5.87 18.08
N TRP A 34 4.39 4.88 17.80
CA TRP A 34 4.95 3.98 18.80
C TRP A 34 6.45 3.85 18.64
N GLU A 35 7.12 3.70 19.76
CA GLU A 35 8.54 3.37 19.83
C GLU A 35 8.74 2.16 20.76
N ALA A 36 9.48 1.16 20.30
CA ALA A 36 9.86 0.02 21.12
C ALA A 36 11.31 -0.37 20.83
N LYS A 37 12.16 -0.23 21.83
CA LYS A 37 13.60 -0.52 21.75
C LYS A 37 14.28 0.30 20.64
N ASP A 38 14.50 -0.33 19.49
CA ASP A 38 15.19 0.20 18.32
C ASP A 38 14.26 0.38 17.09
N THR A 39 12.97 0.22 17.29
CA THR A 39 11.98 0.20 16.21
C THR A 39 10.92 1.27 16.44
N TRP A 40 10.64 2.06 15.41
CA TRP A 40 9.58 3.07 15.38
C TRP A 40 8.49 2.64 14.42
N LEU A 41 7.27 2.98 14.76
CA LEU A 41 6.09 2.76 13.92
C LEU A 41 5.25 4.03 13.93
N THR A 42 4.78 4.43 12.75
CA THR A 42 3.72 5.44 12.60
C THR A 42 2.58 4.87 11.78
N ALA A 43 1.34 5.20 12.18
CA ALA A 43 0.14 4.86 11.42
C ALA A 43 -0.71 6.11 11.25
N LYS A 44 -1.15 6.38 10.02
CA LYS A 44 -1.98 7.52 9.64
C LYS A 44 -3.13 7.06 8.77
N THR A 45 -4.27 7.71 8.94
CA THR A 45 -5.44 7.49 8.08
C THR A 45 -5.84 8.81 7.44
N TYR A 46 -6.09 8.75 6.16
CA TYR A 46 -6.48 9.90 5.34
C TYR A 46 -7.79 9.62 4.63
N THR A 47 -8.47 10.69 4.25
CA THR A 47 -9.60 10.67 3.32
C THR A 47 -9.30 11.56 2.13
N ALA A 48 -10.00 11.34 1.02
CA ALA A 48 -9.95 12.20 -0.15
C ALA A 48 -11.27 12.08 -0.94
N PRO A 49 -11.51 12.94 -1.94
CA PRO A 49 -12.57 12.70 -2.91
C PRO A 49 -12.40 11.29 -3.50
N TYR A 50 -13.50 10.55 -3.62
CA TYR A 50 -13.55 9.16 -4.13
C TYR A 50 -12.85 8.09 -3.26
N ILE A 51 -12.27 8.46 -2.11
CA ILE A 51 -11.56 7.55 -1.21
C ILE A 51 -12.26 7.57 0.15
N ILE A 52 -12.67 6.38 0.65
CA ILE A 52 -13.18 6.23 2.02
C ILE A 52 -12.05 6.44 3.01
N LYS A 53 -10.96 5.73 2.77
CA LYS A 53 -9.80 5.65 3.65
C LYS A 53 -8.54 5.35 2.84
N SER A 54 -7.47 6.03 3.15
CA SER A 54 -6.11 5.62 2.82
C SER A 54 -5.36 5.41 4.14
N ARG A 55 -4.86 4.20 4.39
CA ARG A 55 -4.09 3.87 5.60
C ARG A 55 -2.62 3.76 5.25
N GLU A 56 -1.81 4.59 5.88
CA GLU A 56 -0.36 4.53 5.80
C GLU A 56 0.23 3.98 7.09
N VAL A 57 1.16 3.05 6.97
CA VAL A 57 1.95 2.53 8.08
C VAL A 57 3.41 2.57 7.70
N GLU A 58 4.22 3.18 8.54
CA GLU A 58 5.67 3.17 8.39
C GLU A 58 6.29 2.46 9.60
N ILE A 59 7.22 1.55 9.33
CA ILE A 59 8.00 0.85 10.36
C ILE A 59 9.45 0.99 9.98
N TRP A 60 10.27 1.51 10.88
CA TRP A 60 11.70 1.64 10.60
C TRP A 60 12.58 1.37 11.82
N ASN A 61 13.77 0.92 11.55
CA ASN A 61 14.86 0.77 12.49
C ASN A 61 16.21 0.95 11.76
N GLU A 62 17.32 0.64 12.41
CA GLU A 62 18.65 0.77 11.79
C GLU A 62 18.86 -0.10 10.55
N LYS A 63 18.10 -1.18 10.40
CA LYS A 63 18.29 -2.22 9.37
C LYS A 63 17.18 -2.29 8.34
N SER A 64 16.02 -1.70 8.62
CA SER A 64 14.86 -1.82 7.75
C SER A 64 14.02 -0.55 7.73
N CYS A 65 13.37 -0.32 6.60
CA CYS A 65 12.36 0.70 6.43
C CYS A 65 11.22 0.12 5.58
N ILE A 66 10.06 0.01 6.18
CA ILE A 66 8.85 -0.53 5.55
C ILE A 66 7.83 0.59 5.45
N TYR A 67 7.23 0.75 4.27
CA TYR A 67 6.10 1.63 4.04
C TYR A 67 4.98 0.82 3.40
N ASN A 68 3.89 0.70 4.12
CA ASN A 68 2.67 0.05 3.67
C ASN A 68 1.57 1.10 3.49
N ASN A 69 0.81 1.00 2.42
CA ASN A 69 -0.39 1.79 2.23
C ASN A 69 -1.47 0.95 1.55
N ILE A 70 -2.71 1.19 1.94
CA ILE A 70 -3.88 0.67 1.23
C ILE A 70 -4.93 1.76 1.10
N ILE A 71 -5.48 1.90 -0.11
CA ILE A 71 -6.50 2.88 -0.47
C ILE A 71 -7.81 2.15 -0.74
N TYR A 72 -8.87 2.56 -0.04
CA TYR A 72 -10.22 2.03 -0.16
C TYR A 72 -11.11 2.99 -0.96
N PRO A 73 -11.77 2.53 -2.04
CA PRO A 73 -12.60 3.39 -2.87
C PRO A 73 -13.93 3.73 -2.18
N LYS A 74 -14.45 4.93 -2.42
CA LYS A 74 -15.72 5.41 -1.87
C LYS A 74 -16.92 4.96 -2.68
N THR A 75 -16.73 4.38 -3.83
CA THR A 75 -17.82 4.05 -4.72
C THR A 75 -18.29 2.63 -4.48
N GLY A 76 -19.61 2.40 -4.49
CA GLY A 76 -20.19 1.04 -4.52
C GLY A 76 -20.05 0.33 -5.87
N SER A 77 -19.15 0.77 -6.74
CA SER A 77 -18.99 0.26 -8.10
C SER A 77 -18.09 -0.96 -8.22
N ASN A 78 -17.88 -1.69 -7.16
CA ASN A 78 -17.06 -2.91 -7.13
C ASN A 78 -15.61 -2.69 -7.61
N LEU A 79 -15.05 -1.52 -7.31
CA LEU A 79 -13.65 -1.21 -7.60
C LEU A 79 -12.72 -1.94 -6.65
N PRO A 80 -11.50 -2.24 -7.07
CA PRO A 80 -10.49 -2.79 -6.16
C PRO A 80 -10.02 -1.75 -5.16
N CYS A 81 -9.42 -2.22 -4.06
CA CYS A 81 -8.49 -1.43 -3.28
C CYS A 81 -7.14 -1.35 -4.01
N PHE A 82 -6.39 -0.29 -3.79
CA PHE A 82 -5.00 -0.24 -4.23
C PHE A 82 -4.09 -0.41 -3.02
N GLY A 83 -3.33 -1.49 -2.99
CA GLY A 83 -2.38 -1.80 -1.93
C GLY A 83 -0.94 -1.66 -2.38
N MET A 84 -0.06 -1.27 -1.46
CA MET A 84 1.37 -1.29 -1.68
C MET A 84 2.11 -1.72 -0.41
N ASP A 85 3.19 -2.49 -0.62
CA ASP A 85 4.17 -2.86 0.39
C ASP A 85 5.56 -2.55 -0.14
N LEU A 86 6.20 -1.55 0.44
CA LEU A 86 7.53 -1.11 0.08
C LEU A 86 8.46 -1.46 1.23
N MET A 87 9.34 -2.46 1.02
CA MET A 87 10.12 -3.06 2.08
C MET A 87 11.62 -2.98 1.80
N GLY A 88 12.34 -2.16 2.55
CA GLY A 88 13.79 -2.10 2.54
C GLY A 88 14.37 -2.81 3.76
N PHE A 89 15.14 -3.88 3.57
CA PHE A 89 15.74 -4.66 4.66
C PHE A 89 17.25 -4.41 4.81
N ASN A 90 17.93 -4.02 3.74
CA ASN A 90 19.33 -3.64 3.72
C ASN A 90 19.67 -3.07 2.33
N GLU A 91 20.93 -2.70 2.12
CA GLU A 91 21.37 -2.08 0.86
C GLU A 91 21.14 -2.94 -0.39
N ASN A 92 21.10 -4.26 -0.23
CA ASN A 92 20.98 -5.21 -1.34
C ASN A 92 19.62 -5.88 -1.45
N ARG A 93 18.69 -5.62 -0.50
CA ARG A 93 17.40 -6.29 -0.46
C ARG A 93 16.28 -5.31 -0.24
N VAL A 94 15.73 -4.85 -1.34
CA VAL A 94 14.52 -4.05 -1.39
C VAL A 94 13.46 -4.81 -2.17
N ILE A 95 12.24 -4.79 -1.67
CA ILE A 95 11.07 -5.41 -2.31
C ILE A 95 10.02 -4.32 -2.50
N ILE A 96 9.58 -4.15 -3.72
CA ILE A 96 8.55 -3.20 -4.13
C ILE A 96 7.35 -4.00 -4.58
N VAL A 97 6.22 -3.82 -3.90
CA VAL A 97 4.96 -4.49 -4.24
C VAL A 97 3.86 -3.47 -4.33
N PHE A 98 3.04 -3.55 -5.38
CA PHE A 98 1.77 -2.85 -5.47
C PHE A 98 0.78 -3.62 -6.32
N ASP A 99 -0.51 -3.50 -5.98
CA ASP A 99 -1.56 -4.31 -6.57
C ASP A 99 -2.95 -3.67 -6.44
N PHE A 100 -3.84 -4.14 -7.29
CA PHE A 100 -5.28 -3.92 -7.20
C PHE A 100 -5.92 -5.09 -6.46
N GLN A 101 -6.22 -4.91 -5.18
CA GLN A 101 -6.75 -5.94 -4.31
C GLN A 101 -8.27 -5.90 -4.31
N HIS A 102 -8.93 -7.01 -4.69
CA HIS A 102 -10.38 -7.02 -4.79
C HIS A 102 -11.03 -7.67 -3.56
N PRO A 103 -11.94 -6.96 -2.85
CA PRO A 103 -12.53 -7.45 -1.60
C PRO A 103 -13.34 -8.75 -1.75
N THR A 104 -13.94 -8.96 -2.89
CA THR A 104 -14.80 -10.13 -3.16
C THR A 104 -14.21 -11.11 -4.15
N GLU A 105 -12.93 -10.93 -4.53
CA GLU A 105 -12.28 -11.72 -5.60
C GLU A 105 -13.01 -11.69 -6.95
N ASN A 106 -13.93 -10.76 -7.12
CA ASN A 106 -14.68 -10.59 -8.35
C ASN A 106 -14.13 -9.40 -9.15
N TYR A 107 -13.17 -9.68 -9.99
CA TYR A 107 -12.42 -8.67 -10.76
C TYR A 107 -13.26 -8.14 -11.94
N LEU A 108 -14.06 -7.10 -11.69
CA LEU A 108 -14.84 -6.39 -12.71
C LEU A 108 -14.14 -5.15 -13.28
N PHE A 109 -12.83 -5.09 -13.17
CA PHE A 109 -12.02 -3.95 -13.65
C PHE A 109 -10.92 -4.45 -14.58
N SER A 110 -10.49 -3.56 -15.49
CA SER A 110 -9.37 -3.83 -16.40
C SER A 110 -8.09 -3.14 -15.91
N VAL A 111 -7.01 -3.90 -15.91
CA VAL A 111 -5.64 -3.41 -15.70
C VAL A 111 -4.80 -3.52 -16.98
N ASP A 112 -5.46 -3.57 -18.14
CA ASP A 112 -4.82 -3.66 -19.42
C ASP A 112 -3.82 -2.51 -19.62
N GLY A 113 -2.69 -2.81 -20.21
CA GLY A 113 -1.59 -1.87 -20.43
C GLY A 113 -0.65 -1.67 -19.26
N LEU A 114 -0.93 -2.27 -18.10
CA LEU A 114 -0.01 -2.26 -16.97
C LEU A 114 0.86 -3.53 -17.00
N PRO A 115 2.17 -3.39 -17.06
CA PRO A 115 3.06 -4.55 -17.09
C PRO A 115 3.10 -5.22 -15.72
N LYS A 116 3.08 -6.53 -15.75
CA LYS A 116 3.26 -7.38 -14.58
C LYS A 116 4.67 -7.25 -14.01
N GLY A 117 4.81 -7.29 -12.70
CA GLY A 117 6.10 -7.40 -12.04
C GLY A 117 6.80 -8.74 -12.36
N LYS A 118 8.11 -8.78 -12.16
CA LYS A 118 8.95 -9.95 -12.45
C LYS A 118 9.32 -10.75 -11.20
N GLY A 119 9.00 -10.21 -10.01
CA GLY A 119 9.31 -10.86 -8.76
C GLY A 119 8.30 -11.95 -8.41
N ASP A 120 8.71 -12.82 -7.54
CA ASP A 120 7.91 -13.85 -6.92
C ASP A 120 8.10 -13.74 -5.40
N TYR A 121 7.01 -13.65 -4.67
CA TYR A 121 7.06 -13.57 -3.22
C TYR A 121 5.87 -14.33 -2.63
N ARG A 122 6.18 -15.40 -1.93
CA ARG A 122 5.21 -16.38 -1.43
C ARG A 122 3.99 -15.80 -0.70
N PHE A 123 4.14 -14.67 -0.03
CA PHE A 123 3.04 -14.04 0.69
C PHE A 123 1.99 -13.43 -0.25
N PHE A 124 2.41 -12.97 -1.42
CA PHE A 124 1.55 -12.30 -2.40
C PHE A 124 1.11 -13.25 -3.52
N GLU A 125 0.71 -14.46 -3.18
CA GLU A 125 0.20 -15.41 -4.16
C GLU A 125 -1.17 -14.96 -4.68
N PRO A 126 -1.39 -14.95 -6.01
CA PRO A 126 -2.71 -14.71 -6.59
C PRO A 126 -3.78 -15.65 -6.01
N GLY A 127 -5.01 -15.17 -5.85
CA GLY A 127 -6.11 -15.93 -5.26
C GLY A 127 -6.37 -15.65 -3.78
N ASN A 128 -5.50 -14.87 -3.13
CA ASN A 128 -5.70 -14.37 -1.76
C ASN A 128 -6.07 -12.89 -1.78
N HIS A 129 -7.04 -12.50 -2.61
CA HIS A 129 -7.43 -11.12 -2.94
C HIS A 129 -6.38 -10.33 -3.73
N PHE A 130 -5.21 -10.89 -4.01
CA PHE A 130 -4.21 -10.30 -4.90
C PHE A 130 -4.55 -10.59 -6.36
N SER A 131 -4.32 -9.60 -7.23
CA SER A 131 -4.58 -9.78 -8.65
C SER A 131 -3.47 -10.57 -9.34
N GLU A 132 -3.78 -11.12 -10.51
CA GLU A 132 -2.77 -11.71 -11.40
C GLU A 132 -1.78 -10.67 -11.95
N ASN A 133 -2.11 -9.39 -11.83
CA ASN A 133 -1.28 -8.26 -12.29
C ASN A 133 -0.47 -7.63 -11.17
N ILE A 134 -0.40 -8.27 -10.01
CA ILE A 134 0.47 -7.81 -8.93
C ILE A 134 1.88 -7.51 -9.42
N HIS A 135 2.37 -6.33 -9.10
CA HIS A 135 3.74 -5.95 -9.39
C HIS A 135 4.63 -6.26 -8.19
N ILE A 136 5.56 -7.18 -8.37
CA ILE A 136 6.57 -7.52 -7.38
C ILE A 136 7.94 -7.32 -8.02
N GLN A 137 8.76 -6.48 -7.43
CA GLN A 137 10.09 -6.17 -7.93
C GLN A 137 11.12 -6.24 -6.81
N TYR A 138 12.21 -6.94 -7.05
CA TYR A 138 13.41 -6.93 -6.21
C TYR A 138 14.43 -5.97 -6.80
N CYS A 139 15.06 -5.17 -5.96
CA CYS A 139 16.12 -4.27 -6.37
C CYS A 139 17.10 -3.97 -5.22
N LYS A 140 18.16 -3.27 -5.52
CA LYS A 140 19.04 -2.64 -4.53
C LYS A 140 18.51 -1.27 -4.15
N ILE A 141 19.03 -0.73 -3.04
CA ILE A 141 18.60 0.56 -2.50
C ILE A 141 18.84 1.73 -3.47
N ASP A 142 19.93 1.68 -4.24
CA ASP A 142 20.26 2.68 -5.25
C ASP A 142 19.44 2.57 -6.55
N GLU A 143 18.71 1.48 -6.71
CA GLU A 143 17.86 1.20 -7.87
C GLU A 143 16.37 1.52 -7.60
N VAL A 144 16.00 1.87 -6.37
CA VAL A 144 14.58 2.06 -5.95
C VAL A 144 13.84 3.04 -6.86
N ASP A 145 14.43 4.16 -7.17
CA ASP A 145 13.79 5.20 -7.98
C ASP A 145 13.63 4.80 -9.46
N ASN A 146 14.34 3.77 -9.94
CA ASN A 146 14.16 3.25 -11.30
C ASN A 146 12.75 2.65 -11.50
N HIS A 147 12.05 2.29 -10.42
CA HIS A 147 10.72 1.70 -10.46
C HIS A 147 9.60 2.72 -10.20
N LEU A 148 9.95 3.99 -9.97
CA LEU A 148 8.98 5.04 -9.64
C LEU A 148 8.03 5.35 -10.79
N GLU A 149 8.50 5.30 -12.03
CA GLU A 149 7.64 5.49 -13.21
C GLU A 149 6.54 4.42 -13.29
N MET A 150 6.90 3.17 -13.01
CA MET A 150 5.94 2.07 -13.00
C MET A 150 4.89 2.27 -11.90
N PHE A 151 5.32 2.60 -10.70
CA PHE A 151 4.43 2.93 -9.60
C PHE A 151 3.46 4.07 -9.96
N THR A 152 3.98 5.13 -10.59
CA THR A 152 3.17 6.25 -11.06
C THR A 152 2.10 5.81 -12.06
N LYS A 153 2.43 4.93 -13.00
CA LYS A 153 1.44 4.39 -13.97
C LYS A 153 0.30 3.64 -13.28
N TYR A 154 0.61 2.83 -12.27
CA TYR A 154 -0.42 2.13 -11.49
C TYR A 154 -1.31 3.09 -10.71
N LEU A 155 -0.72 4.09 -10.05
CA LEU A 155 -1.48 5.11 -9.31
C LEU A 155 -2.39 5.93 -10.22
N LEU A 156 -1.91 6.37 -11.37
CA LEU A 156 -2.71 7.12 -12.34
C LEU A 156 -3.86 6.27 -12.88
N LYS A 157 -3.61 4.99 -13.20
CA LYS A 157 -4.66 4.06 -13.60
C LYS A 157 -5.73 3.92 -12.51
N TYR A 158 -5.32 3.81 -11.25
CA TYR A 158 -6.26 3.70 -10.13
C TYR A 158 -7.07 4.99 -9.95
N ARG A 159 -6.45 6.15 -10.05
CA ARG A 159 -7.14 7.44 -10.03
C ARG A 159 -8.20 7.52 -11.12
N ASP A 160 -7.84 7.19 -12.36
CA ASP A 160 -8.77 7.22 -13.49
C ASP A 160 -9.96 6.27 -13.26
N MET A 161 -9.72 5.07 -12.70
CA MET A 161 -10.79 4.14 -12.32
C MET A 161 -11.73 4.75 -11.28
N LEU A 162 -11.20 5.49 -10.28
CA LEU A 162 -12.01 6.15 -9.25
C LEU A 162 -12.83 7.32 -9.82
N GLU A 163 -12.26 8.09 -10.75
CA GLU A 163 -12.91 9.24 -11.38
C GLU A 163 -14.00 8.81 -12.35
N ASP A 164 -13.79 7.72 -13.10
CA ASP A 164 -14.76 7.16 -14.04
C ASP A 164 -15.89 6.39 -13.38
N ALA A 165 -15.70 5.99 -12.13
CA ALA A 165 -16.68 5.20 -11.40
C ALA A 165 -17.94 6.03 -11.10
N LYS A 166 -19.09 5.55 -11.61
CA LYS A 166 -20.37 6.16 -11.27
C LYS A 166 -20.70 5.89 -9.81
N PRO A 167 -21.07 6.91 -9.02
CA PRO A 167 -21.57 6.72 -7.68
C PRO A 167 -22.80 5.81 -7.74
N SER A 168 -22.68 4.58 -7.32
CA SER A 168 -23.83 3.75 -6.97
C SER A 168 -24.07 3.89 -5.48
N GLY A 169 -25.31 3.75 -5.01
CA GLY A 169 -25.62 3.84 -3.57
C GLY A 169 -24.71 2.89 -2.78
N CYS A 170 -23.74 3.47 -2.09
CA CYS A 170 -22.57 2.76 -1.58
C CYS A 170 -22.94 1.80 -0.45
N ASP A 171 -22.87 0.53 -0.69
CA ASP A 171 -22.56 -0.41 0.38
C ASP A 171 -21.03 -0.47 0.54
N THR A 172 -20.51 0.23 1.52
CA THR A 172 -19.07 0.23 1.84
C THR A 172 -18.70 -0.90 2.80
N THR A 173 -19.67 -1.71 3.24
CA THR A 173 -19.49 -2.78 4.23
C THR A 173 -18.43 -3.77 3.76
N THR A 174 -18.44 -4.12 2.47
CA THR A 174 -17.46 -5.04 1.86
C THR A 174 -16.02 -4.58 2.05
N TYR A 175 -15.75 -3.28 1.97
CA TYR A 175 -14.39 -2.76 2.17
C TYR A 175 -13.95 -2.78 3.64
N TYR A 176 -14.87 -2.56 4.58
CA TYR A 176 -14.58 -2.69 6.01
C TYR A 176 -14.35 -4.15 6.40
N ASP A 177 -15.13 -5.07 5.84
CA ASP A 177 -14.93 -6.51 6.05
C ASP A 177 -13.58 -6.96 5.48
N PHE A 178 -13.23 -6.47 4.31
CA PHE A 178 -11.92 -6.72 3.69
C PHE A 178 -10.77 -6.17 4.52
N ASP A 179 -10.87 -4.93 5.03
CA ASP A 179 -9.86 -4.36 5.94
C ASP A 179 -9.66 -5.22 7.19
N THR A 180 -10.77 -5.71 7.75
CA THR A 180 -10.74 -6.62 8.91
C THR A 180 -10.08 -7.95 8.57
N TYR A 181 -10.39 -8.53 7.42
CA TYR A 181 -9.80 -9.75 6.91
C TYR A 181 -8.29 -9.60 6.70
N MET A 182 -7.87 -8.58 5.95
CA MET A 182 -6.46 -8.33 5.67
C MET A 182 -5.65 -8.06 6.94
N THR A 183 -6.22 -7.34 7.90
CA THR A 183 -5.58 -7.11 9.21
C THR A 183 -5.35 -8.40 9.99
N LYS A 184 -6.23 -9.39 9.87
CA LYS A 184 -6.05 -10.71 10.52
C LYS A 184 -4.95 -11.54 9.86
N LEU A 185 -4.79 -11.43 8.55
CA LEU A 185 -3.80 -12.18 7.77
C LEU A 185 -2.42 -11.52 7.76
N ASP A 186 -2.32 -10.25 8.14
CA ASP A 186 -1.09 -9.48 8.05
C ASP A 186 0.06 -10.18 8.84
N PRO A 187 1.11 -10.66 8.16
CA PRO A 187 2.23 -11.32 8.80
C PRO A 187 3.02 -10.40 9.71
N VAL A 188 2.90 -9.07 9.49
CA VAL A 188 3.52 -8.05 10.33
C VAL A 188 2.89 -8.01 11.71
N LYS A 189 1.65 -8.48 11.87
CA LYS A 189 0.94 -8.52 13.16
C LYS A 189 1.73 -9.27 14.23
N GLY A 190 2.28 -10.45 13.90
CA GLY A 190 3.11 -11.22 14.83
C GLY A 190 4.42 -10.50 15.19
N TYR A 191 5.03 -9.86 14.22
CA TYR A 191 6.22 -9.04 14.43
C TYR A 191 5.91 -7.83 15.32
N LEU A 192 4.82 -7.12 15.06
CA LEU A 192 4.39 -5.96 15.85
C LEU A 192 4.06 -6.35 17.29
N ALA A 193 3.30 -7.43 17.48
CA ALA A 193 2.98 -7.94 18.81
C ALA A 193 4.24 -8.33 19.61
N GLY A 194 5.25 -8.89 18.94
CA GLY A 194 6.53 -9.22 19.58
C GLY A 194 7.41 -8.00 19.91
N LYS A 195 7.21 -6.88 19.24
CA LYS A 195 8.01 -5.64 19.44
C LYS A 195 7.34 -4.64 20.37
N PHE A 196 6.04 -4.45 20.23
CA PHE A 196 5.29 -3.38 20.87
C PHE A 196 4.30 -3.86 21.97
N GLY A 197 4.14 -5.15 22.13
CA GLY A 197 3.32 -5.77 23.17
C GLY A 197 1.91 -6.04 22.72
#